data_b4897afb20de543bb20b53a237f24076
#
_entry.id   b4897afb20de543bb20b53a237f24076
#
_cell.length_a   1.000
_cell.length_b   1.000
_cell.length_c   1.000
_cell.angle_alpha   90.00
_cell.angle_beta   90.00
_cell.angle_gamma   90.00
#
_symmetry.space_group_name_H-M   'P 1'
#
loop_
_entity.id
_entity.type
_entity.pdbx_description
1 polymer ?
#
loop_
_entity_poly.entity_id
_entity_poly.type
_entity_poly.pdbx_seq_one_letter_code
_entity_poly.pdbx_strand_id
1 'polypeptide(L)'
;MAKKGHIHMESGEIINFELFPNEAPNTAANFEELANSGFYNDVTFHRVIPGFVSQGGDPTGTGAGGSGKTIKCETEGNPHKHQAGSLSMAHAGKDTGSSQFFIVHDPQPHLDGVHTVFGQVDKAGVEIARAMKNGDKMTKVHVFDEE
;
A
#
# COMPACT_ATOMS: atom_id res chain seq x y z
N MET A 1 4.63 -14.81 14.88
CA MET A 1 3.47 -14.69 14.00
C MET A 1 3.71 -13.57 12.99
N ALA A 2 3.58 -13.82 11.70
CA ALA A 2 3.75 -12.81 10.66
C ALA A 2 2.39 -12.35 10.16
N LYS A 3 2.28 -11.08 9.79
CA LYS A 3 1.08 -10.51 9.22
C LYS A 3 1.32 -10.39 7.70
N LYS A 4 0.59 -11.17 6.92
CA LYS A 4 0.76 -11.27 5.48
C LYS A 4 -0.54 -11.04 4.74
N GLY A 5 -0.47 -10.87 3.44
CA GLY A 5 -1.67 -10.70 2.65
C GLY A 5 -1.47 -10.84 1.17
N HIS A 6 -2.58 -10.71 0.46
CA HIS A 6 -2.65 -10.80 -1.00
C HIS A 6 -3.47 -9.66 -1.57
N ILE A 7 -2.99 -9.08 -2.68
CA ILE A 7 -3.80 -8.18 -3.50
C ILE A 7 -4.15 -8.96 -4.76
N HIS A 8 -5.44 -9.21 -4.97
CA HIS A 8 -5.94 -9.89 -6.17
C HIS A 8 -6.26 -8.84 -7.23
N MET A 9 -5.60 -8.92 -8.38
CA MET A 9 -5.86 -8.02 -9.49
C MET A 9 -6.94 -8.58 -10.42
N GLU A 10 -7.65 -7.70 -11.09
CA GLU A 10 -8.69 -8.09 -12.05
C GLU A 10 -8.13 -8.99 -13.15
N SER A 11 -6.86 -8.83 -13.51
CA SER A 11 -6.14 -9.67 -14.47
C SER A 11 -5.99 -11.13 -14.03
N GLY A 12 -6.20 -11.42 -12.74
CA GLY A 12 -5.95 -12.73 -12.15
C GLY A 12 -4.60 -12.83 -11.46
N GLU A 13 -3.76 -11.83 -11.57
CA GLU A 13 -2.47 -11.81 -10.88
C GLU A 13 -2.66 -11.55 -9.39
N ILE A 14 -1.76 -12.10 -8.57
CA ILE A 14 -1.81 -11.97 -7.12
C ILE A 14 -0.49 -11.39 -6.64
N ILE A 15 -0.56 -10.29 -5.90
CA ILE A 15 0.60 -9.67 -5.27
C ILE A 15 0.63 -10.11 -3.81
N ASN A 16 1.69 -10.78 -3.40
CA ASN A 16 1.89 -11.21 -2.03
C ASN A 16 2.70 -10.17 -1.27
N PHE A 17 2.34 -9.91 -0.02
CA PHE A 17 3.04 -8.93 0.81
C PHE A 17 3.08 -9.35 2.27
N GLU A 18 3.96 -8.67 3.01
CA GLU A 18 4.06 -8.80 4.47
C GLU A 18 3.94 -7.40 5.06
N LEU A 19 3.19 -7.27 6.16
CA LEU A 19 3.05 -6.01 6.88
C LEU A 19 4.05 -5.92 8.03
N PHE A 20 4.30 -4.69 8.49
CA PHE A 20 5.23 -4.40 9.59
C PHE A 20 4.49 -3.83 10.80
N PRO A 21 3.70 -4.65 11.52
CA PRO A 21 2.87 -4.14 12.62
C PRO A 21 3.67 -3.65 13.84
N ASN A 22 4.93 -4.07 13.98
CA ASN A 22 5.76 -3.60 15.08
C ASN A 22 6.30 -2.19 14.84
N GLU A 23 6.63 -1.85 13.59
CA GLU A 23 7.22 -0.57 13.22
C GLU A 23 6.17 0.47 12.78
N ALA A 24 5.02 0.00 12.30
CA ALA A 24 3.93 0.87 11.86
C ALA A 24 2.58 0.28 12.33
N PRO A 25 2.35 0.20 13.65
CA PRO A 25 1.20 -0.53 14.19
C PRO A 25 -0.15 0.05 13.75
N ASN A 26 -0.31 1.35 13.77
CA ASN A 26 -1.59 1.97 13.41
C ASN A 26 -1.83 1.94 11.90
N THR A 27 -0.80 2.13 11.10
CA THR A 27 -0.90 2.07 9.65
C THR A 27 -1.22 0.65 9.19
N ALA A 28 -0.52 -0.34 9.74
CA ALA A 28 -0.77 -1.75 9.42
C ALA A 28 -2.18 -2.17 9.84
N ALA A 29 -2.63 -1.77 11.03
CA ALA A 29 -3.96 -2.11 11.52
C ALA A 29 -5.06 -1.45 10.68
N ASN A 30 -4.87 -0.20 10.28
CA ASN A 30 -5.80 0.51 9.42
C ASN A 30 -5.92 -0.18 8.05
N PHE A 31 -4.79 -0.53 7.47
CA PHE A 31 -4.76 -1.22 6.16
C PHE A 31 -5.45 -2.59 6.26
N GLU A 32 -5.15 -3.35 7.31
CA GLU A 32 -5.79 -4.67 7.53
C GLU A 32 -7.31 -4.54 7.67
N GLU A 33 -7.77 -3.60 8.47
CA GLU A 33 -9.21 -3.38 8.68
C GLU A 33 -9.90 -3.02 7.36
N LEU A 34 -9.33 -2.10 6.60
CA LEU A 34 -9.90 -1.71 5.31
C LEU A 34 -9.90 -2.88 4.33
N ALA A 35 -8.80 -3.61 4.24
CA ALA A 35 -8.66 -4.75 3.35
C ALA A 35 -9.73 -5.81 3.65
N ASN A 36 -9.82 -6.22 4.91
CA ASN A 36 -10.68 -7.32 5.32
C ASN A 36 -12.17 -6.94 5.39
N SER A 37 -12.48 -5.65 5.42
CA SER A 37 -13.88 -5.18 5.36
C SER A 37 -14.40 -5.07 3.93
N GLY A 38 -13.55 -5.28 2.92
CA GLY A 38 -13.93 -5.15 1.53
C GLY A 38 -13.79 -3.75 0.97
N PHE A 39 -13.17 -2.83 1.70
CA PHE A 39 -13.01 -1.44 1.28
C PHE A 39 -12.29 -1.33 -0.07
N TYR A 40 -11.27 -2.16 -0.30
CA TYR A 40 -10.46 -2.11 -1.52
C TYR A 40 -11.04 -2.92 -2.69
N ASN A 41 -12.20 -3.58 -2.50
CA ASN A 41 -12.82 -4.33 -3.58
C ASN A 41 -13.20 -3.41 -4.72
N ASP A 42 -12.75 -3.72 -5.93
CA ASP A 42 -13.00 -2.95 -7.16
C ASP A 42 -12.40 -1.53 -7.15
N VAL A 43 -11.40 -1.29 -6.29
CA VAL A 43 -10.69 -0.01 -6.22
C VAL A 43 -9.47 -0.07 -7.15
N THR A 44 -9.18 1.03 -7.84
CA THR A 44 -8.13 1.06 -8.86
C THR A 44 -6.79 1.56 -8.34
N PHE A 45 -5.73 1.25 -9.10
CA PHE A 45 -4.45 1.96 -9.04
C PHE A 45 -4.56 3.14 -10.01
N HIS A 46 -5.01 4.27 -9.49
CA HIS A 46 -5.35 5.43 -10.29
C HIS A 46 -4.14 6.25 -10.76
N ARG A 47 -2.96 5.99 -10.20
CA ARG A 47 -1.74 6.72 -10.54
C ARG A 47 -0.56 5.76 -10.59
N VAL A 48 -0.15 5.39 -11.79
CA VAL A 48 1.01 4.52 -12.00
C VAL A 48 2.06 5.32 -12.76
N ILE A 49 3.22 5.49 -12.14
CA ILE A 49 4.35 6.23 -12.74
C ILE A 49 5.51 5.26 -12.88
N PRO A 50 5.87 4.85 -14.11
CA PRO A 50 6.96 3.90 -14.34
C PRO A 50 8.26 4.33 -13.67
N GLY A 51 8.93 3.39 -13.01
CA GLY A 51 10.18 3.64 -12.30
C GLY A 51 10.01 4.35 -10.96
N PHE A 52 8.78 4.70 -10.59
CA PHE A 52 8.48 5.40 -9.34
C PHE A 52 7.55 4.54 -8.47
N VAL A 53 6.23 4.66 -8.66
CA VAL A 53 5.25 3.98 -7.81
C VAL A 53 4.00 3.58 -8.60
N SER A 54 3.26 2.60 -8.03
CA SER A 54 1.87 2.32 -8.37
C SER A 54 1.03 2.71 -7.16
N GLN A 55 0.22 3.75 -7.28
CA GLN A 55 -0.59 4.29 -6.18
C GLN A 55 -2.07 3.98 -6.39
N GLY A 56 -2.71 3.49 -5.34
CA GLY A 56 -4.13 3.16 -5.38
C GLY A 56 -4.77 3.26 -4.01
N GLY A 57 -6.00 2.77 -3.89
CA GLY A 57 -6.71 2.73 -2.61
C GLY A 57 -7.70 3.86 -2.40
N ASP A 58 -7.90 4.72 -3.40
CA ASP A 58 -8.93 5.76 -3.36
C ASP A 58 -10.23 5.21 -3.97
N PRO A 59 -11.30 5.07 -3.16
CA PRO A 59 -12.56 4.52 -3.67
C PRO A 59 -13.19 5.36 -4.78
N THR A 60 -12.84 6.64 -4.89
CA THR A 60 -13.35 7.50 -5.97
C THR A 60 -12.51 7.41 -7.23
N GLY A 61 -11.29 6.89 -7.15
CA GLY A 61 -10.38 6.76 -8.29
C GLY A 61 -9.77 8.07 -8.77
N THR A 62 -9.94 9.17 -8.04
CA THR A 62 -9.50 10.51 -8.45
C THR A 62 -8.20 10.97 -7.79
N GLY A 63 -7.80 10.30 -6.74
CA GLY A 63 -6.65 10.70 -5.90
C GLY A 63 -7.06 11.60 -4.74
N ALA A 64 -8.31 12.04 -4.67
CA ALA A 64 -8.78 12.96 -3.64
C ALA A 64 -9.58 12.27 -2.53
N GLY A 65 -9.93 10.99 -2.70
CA GLY A 65 -10.77 10.27 -1.75
C GLY A 65 -9.98 9.47 -0.71
N GLY A 66 -10.70 8.91 0.25
CA GLY A 66 -10.12 8.10 1.31
C GLY A 66 -11.20 7.38 2.08
N SER A 67 -10.84 6.85 3.25
CA SER A 67 -11.77 6.07 4.09
C SER A 67 -12.69 6.92 4.95
N GLY A 68 -12.46 8.22 5.00
CA GLY A 68 -13.16 9.13 5.92
C GLY A 68 -12.45 9.27 7.27
N LYS A 69 -11.38 8.54 7.50
CA LYS A 69 -10.55 8.62 8.71
C LYS A 69 -9.12 8.93 8.31
N THR A 70 -8.40 9.62 9.17
CA THR A 70 -6.97 9.85 8.98
C THR A 70 -6.17 9.12 10.04
N ILE A 71 -4.92 8.79 9.69
CA ILE A 71 -3.96 8.16 10.60
C ILE A 71 -2.70 9.02 10.67
N LYS A 72 -2.02 8.93 11.82
CA LYS A 72 -0.76 9.63 12.00
C LYS A 72 0.37 8.93 11.25
N CYS A 73 1.34 9.71 10.80
CA CYS A 73 2.56 9.14 10.23
C CYS A 73 3.32 8.35 11.30
N GLU A 74 3.87 7.23 10.90
CA GLU A 74 4.66 6.36 11.77
C GLU A 74 6.07 6.22 11.20
N THR A 75 6.70 7.36 10.95
CA THR A 75 8.04 7.44 10.37
C THR A 75 9.14 7.47 11.42
N GLU A 76 8.87 8.06 12.58
CA GLU A 76 9.83 8.15 13.66
C GLU A 76 10.10 6.77 14.24
N GLY A 77 11.37 6.38 14.30
CA GLY A 77 11.77 5.07 14.78
C GLY A 77 11.50 3.93 13.81
N ASN A 78 10.95 4.22 12.63
CA ASN A 78 10.70 3.20 11.60
C ASN A 78 11.96 3.04 10.75
N PRO A 79 12.63 1.87 10.78
CA PRO A 79 13.88 1.67 10.06
C PRO A 79 13.72 1.38 8.57
N HIS A 80 12.49 1.18 8.12
CA HIS A 80 12.24 0.77 6.73
C HIS A 80 12.41 1.93 5.76
N LYS A 81 13.06 1.66 4.64
CA LYS A 81 13.32 2.62 3.57
C LYS A 81 12.39 2.34 2.40
N HIS A 82 12.24 3.33 1.53
CA HIS A 82 11.48 3.16 0.29
C HIS A 82 12.38 2.48 -0.75
N GLN A 83 12.28 1.16 -0.80
CA GLN A 83 12.99 0.31 -1.75
C GLN A 83 12.00 -0.39 -2.67
N ALA A 84 12.48 -1.10 -3.68
CA ALA A 84 11.58 -1.82 -4.59
C ALA A 84 10.67 -2.76 -3.78
N GLY A 85 9.35 -2.61 -3.98
CA GLY A 85 8.34 -3.41 -3.31
C GLY A 85 7.85 -2.85 -1.99
N SER A 86 8.38 -1.72 -1.50
CA SER A 86 7.86 -1.13 -0.26
C SER A 86 6.40 -0.75 -0.42
N LEU A 87 5.58 -1.11 0.59
CA LEU A 87 4.22 -0.62 0.73
C LEU A 87 4.27 0.60 1.64
N SER A 88 3.82 1.74 1.14
CA SER A 88 3.90 2.99 1.87
C SER A 88 2.58 3.75 1.79
N MET A 89 2.26 4.49 2.84
CA MET A 89 1.00 5.21 2.95
C MET A 89 1.10 6.58 2.25
N ALA A 90 0.23 6.80 1.28
CA ALA A 90 0.11 8.10 0.62
C ALA A 90 -0.62 9.08 1.53
N HIS A 91 -0.24 10.35 1.47
CA HIS A 91 -0.92 11.42 2.21
C HIS A 91 -0.72 12.77 1.51
N ALA A 92 -1.53 13.75 1.92
CA ALA A 92 -1.47 15.12 1.40
C ALA A 92 -0.76 16.07 2.38
N GLY A 93 0.08 15.52 3.25
CA GLY A 93 0.79 16.21 4.30
C GLY A 93 0.89 15.36 5.54
N LYS A 94 1.59 15.84 6.58
CA LYS A 94 1.79 15.07 7.79
C LYS A 94 0.45 14.71 8.45
N ASP A 95 0.31 13.44 8.84
CA ASP A 95 -0.84 12.92 9.60
C ASP A 95 -2.18 13.00 8.83
N THR A 96 -2.13 12.96 7.49
CA THR A 96 -3.34 12.96 6.65
C THR A 96 -3.55 11.67 5.88
N GLY A 97 -2.75 10.63 6.15
CA GLY A 97 -2.93 9.32 5.52
C GLY A 97 -4.31 8.74 5.84
N SER A 98 -4.89 8.00 4.89
CA SER A 98 -6.20 7.39 5.05
C SER A 98 -6.23 6.00 4.43
N SER A 99 -6.64 5.86 3.17
CA SER A 99 -6.72 4.56 2.50
C SER A 99 -5.78 4.43 1.33
N GLN A 100 -5.28 5.52 0.76
CA GLN A 100 -4.40 5.45 -0.39
C GLN A 100 -3.01 4.98 0.02
N PHE A 101 -2.47 4.07 -0.77
CA PHE A 101 -1.12 3.55 -0.57
C PHE A 101 -0.43 3.39 -1.91
N PHE A 102 0.89 3.18 -1.87
CA PHE A 102 1.63 2.93 -3.10
C PHE A 102 2.63 1.80 -2.92
N ILE A 103 2.92 1.14 -4.05
CA ILE A 103 3.95 0.12 -4.16
C ILE A 103 5.12 0.75 -4.90
N VAL A 104 6.28 0.77 -4.28
CA VAL A 104 7.47 1.41 -4.86
C VAL A 104 8.08 0.51 -5.94
N HIS A 105 8.38 1.07 -7.11
CA HIS A 105 9.02 0.33 -8.21
C HIS A 105 10.53 0.24 -8.04
N ASP A 106 11.16 1.38 -7.79
CA ASP A 106 12.61 1.50 -7.60
C ASP A 106 12.87 2.35 -6.36
N PRO A 107 14.05 2.25 -5.72
CA PRO A 107 14.32 3.01 -4.49
C PRO A 107 14.04 4.50 -4.61
N GLN A 108 13.34 5.06 -3.60
CA GLN A 108 12.94 6.47 -3.55
C GLN A 108 13.36 7.07 -2.22
N PRO A 109 14.66 7.34 -2.03
CA PRO A 109 15.15 7.81 -0.72
C PRO A 109 14.59 9.15 -0.27
N HIS A 110 14.10 9.97 -1.20
CA HIS A 110 13.48 11.26 -0.84
C HIS A 110 12.15 11.10 -0.10
N LEU A 111 11.54 9.91 -0.12
CA LEU A 111 10.30 9.62 0.61
C LEU A 111 10.56 9.12 2.02
N ASP A 112 11.80 8.71 2.32
CA ASP A 112 12.15 8.17 3.65
C ASP A 112 11.94 9.25 4.71
N GLY A 113 11.27 8.86 5.81
CA GLY A 113 10.95 9.78 6.90
C GLY A 113 9.75 10.70 6.62
N VAL A 114 9.17 10.66 5.43
CA VAL A 114 8.02 11.49 5.05
C VAL A 114 6.76 10.63 4.96
N HIS A 115 6.84 9.49 4.28
CA HIS A 115 5.74 8.54 4.17
C HIS A 115 6.02 7.30 5.01
N THR A 116 4.96 6.71 5.57
CA THR A 116 5.08 5.54 6.44
C THR A 116 5.19 4.26 5.61
N VAL A 117 6.35 3.60 5.67
CA VAL A 117 6.52 2.26 5.10
C VAL A 117 5.91 1.26 6.09
N PHE A 118 4.89 0.53 5.66
CA PHE A 118 4.16 -0.39 6.53
C PHE A 118 4.16 -1.84 6.04
N GLY A 119 4.78 -2.13 4.94
CA GLY A 119 4.87 -3.49 4.41
C GLY A 119 5.85 -3.62 3.26
N GLN A 120 5.97 -4.85 2.77
CA GLN A 120 6.88 -5.21 1.68
C GLN A 120 6.21 -6.24 0.77
N VAL A 121 6.21 -5.95 -0.51
CA VAL A 121 5.75 -6.85 -1.57
C VAL A 121 6.91 -7.76 -1.96
N ASP A 122 6.62 -9.02 -2.32
CA ASP A 122 7.67 -9.93 -2.76
C ASP A 122 8.17 -9.57 -4.17
N LYS A 123 9.23 -10.25 -4.62
CA LYS A 123 9.87 -9.95 -5.90
C LYS A 123 8.91 -10.09 -7.09
N ALA A 124 8.07 -11.11 -7.08
CA ALA A 124 7.08 -11.31 -8.15
C ALA A 124 6.04 -10.17 -8.14
N GLY A 125 5.64 -9.72 -6.97
CA GLY A 125 4.72 -8.59 -6.82
C GLY A 125 5.30 -7.28 -7.32
N VAL A 126 6.60 -7.07 -7.17
CA VAL A 126 7.29 -5.89 -7.74
C VAL A 126 7.13 -5.87 -9.26
N GLU A 127 7.34 -7.00 -9.91
CA GLU A 127 7.20 -7.10 -11.37
C GLU A 127 5.75 -6.82 -11.81
N ILE A 128 4.77 -7.33 -11.07
CA ILE A 128 3.36 -7.06 -11.33
C ILE A 128 3.08 -5.55 -11.20
N ALA A 129 3.60 -4.92 -10.15
CA ALA A 129 3.42 -3.48 -9.92
C ALA A 129 4.04 -2.65 -11.05
N ARG A 130 5.23 -3.03 -11.51
CA ARG A 130 5.92 -2.34 -12.60
C ARG A 130 5.17 -2.43 -13.92
N ALA A 131 4.40 -3.50 -14.11
CA ALA A 131 3.64 -3.71 -15.34
C ALA A 131 2.24 -3.08 -15.30
N MET A 132 1.83 -2.51 -14.17
CA MET A 132 0.52 -1.88 -14.03
C MET A 132 0.36 -0.66 -14.93
N LYS A 133 -0.89 -0.39 -15.26
CA LYS A 133 -1.30 0.82 -15.99
C LYS A 133 -2.33 1.57 -15.14
N ASN A 134 -2.45 2.88 -15.39
CA ASN A 134 -3.46 3.68 -14.71
C ASN A 134 -4.84 3.06 -14.89
N GLY A 135 -5.54 2.86 -13.79
CA GLY A 135 -6.87 2.28 -13.81
C GLY A 135 -6.93 0.78 -13.60
N ASP A 136 -5.79 0.10 -13.50
CA ASP A 136 -5.79 -1.33 -13.17
C ASP A 136 -6.47 -1.53 -11.82
N LYS A 137 -7.35 -2.53 -11.74
CA LYS A 137 -8.27 -2.69 -10.63
C LYS A 137 -7.86 -3.83 -9.72
N MET A 138 -7.96 -3.59 -8.40
CA MET A 138 -7.92 -4.63 -7.38
C MET A 138 -9.32 -5.20 -7.22
N THR A 139 -9.47 -6.52 -7.22
CA THR A 139 -10.77 -7.15 -6.96
C THR A 139 -10.96 -7.47 -5.48
N LYS A 140 -9.85 -7.73 -4.78
CA LYS A 140 -9.89 -8.06 -3.35
C LYS A 140 -8.51 -7.87 -2.73
N VAL A 141 -8.48 -7.41 -1.49
CA VAL A 141 -7.28 -7.40 -0.66
C VAL A 141 -7.60 -8.16 0.62
N HIS A 142 -6.72 -9.08 0.99
CA HIS A 142 -6.93 -9.93 2.16
C HIS A 142 -5.67 -9.96 3.02
N VAL A 143 -5.82 -9.76 4.33
CA VAL A 143 -4.72 -9.80 5.30
C VAL A 143 -5.02 -10.90 6.32
N PHE A 144 -4.01 -11.66 6.67
CA PHE A 144 -4.14 -12.78 7.61
C PHE A 144 -2.88 -12.91 8.45
N ASP A 145 -3.01 -13.60 9.59
CA ASP A 145 -1.88 -13.95 10.43
C ASP A 145 -1.34 -15.30 10.00
N GLU A 146 -0.04 -15.36 9.73
CA GLU A 146 0.64 -16.61 9.39
C GLU A 146 1.43 -17.10 10.59
N GLU A 147 1.16 -18.29 11.01
CA GLU A 147 1.88 -18.94 12.13
C GLU A 147 3.14 -19.66 11.68
#